data_947e063e80e149b789a9c2b2beb474de
#
_entry.id   947e063e80e149b789a9c2b2beb474de
#
_cell.length_a   1.000
_cell.length_b   1.000
_cell.length_c   1.000
_cell.angle_alpha   90.00
_cell.angle_beta   90.00
_cell.angle_gamma   90.00
#
_symmetry.space_group_name_H-M   'P 1'
#
loop_
_entity.id
_entity.type
_entity.pdbx_description
1 polymer ?
#
loop_
_entity_poly.entity_id
_entity_poly.type
_entity_poly.pdbx_seq_one_letter_code
_entity_poly.pdbx_strand_id
1 'polypeptide(L)'
;MSAISLAALGGVACDTTKDDTSKWPPERLYTEAKEEASAGAYEKAIKLYERLEGRAAGTVLAQQAQLERAYLLWKTAEPAQALATIERFLKLHPTSPAYDYALYLQGLINFNDSLGFFGAIAAQDLSERDQQASRDAYQSFRQLTERFPQSSYAEDARLRMDYIVNSLAAYEVHVARYYFRRGAYIAAANRAQAAVLEFQRSPSVEEALYIMSQSYDRLGLTQLRDDADRVLRSSFPNTQVHTLGLGNKQLPWWKPW
;
A
#
# COMPACT_ATOMS: atom_id res chain seq x y z
N MET A 1 40.27 44.47 44.56
CA MET A 1 40.88 43.37 43.81
C MET A 1 39.77 42.65 43.06
N SER A 2 39.55 43.04 41.79
CA SER A 2 38.46 42.53 40.96
C SER A 2 39.03 41.53 39.98
N ALA A 3 38.53 40.32 40.01
CA ALA A 3 38.86 39.26 39.05
C ALA A 3 37.89 39.32 37.88
N ILE A 4 38.42 39.57 36.68
CA ILE A 4 37.67 39.57 35.41
C ILE A 4 37.75 38.13 34.85
N SER A 5 36.61 37.43 34.82
CA SER A 5 36.49 36.13 34.12
C SER A 5 36.28 36.35 32.65
N LEU A 6 37.22 35.87 31.87
CA LEU A 6 37.19 35.86 30.41
C LEU A 6 36.35 34.66 29.95
N ALA A 7 35.16 34.89 29.41
CA ALA A 7 34.33 33.86 28.77
C ALA A 7 34.84 33.58 27.34
N ALA A 8 35.36 32.39 27.09
CA ALA A 8 35.76 31.95 25.78
C ALA A 8 34.47 31.58 24.99
N LEU A 9 34.13 32.36 23.97
CA LEU A 9 33.13 32.03 22.94
C LEU A 9 33.72 30.96 22.02
N GLY A 10 33.32 29.71 22.25
CA GLY A 10 33.58 28.61 21.32
C GLY A 10 32.77 28.87 20.04
N GLY A 11 33.42 29.28 18.98
CA GLY A 11 32.82 29.38 17.66
C GLY A 11 32.45 27.99 17.16
N VAL A 12 31.17 27.74 16.93
CA VAL A 12 30.68 26.59 16.16
C VAL A 12 31.10 26.81 14.72
N ALA A 13 32.20 26.17 14.31
CA ALA A 13 32.58 26.13 12.92
C ALA A 13 31.52 25.32 12.17
N CYS A 14 30.63 26.00 11.44
CA CYS A 14 29.89 25.37 10.37
C CYS A 14 30.90 24.84 9.35
N ASP A 15 31.14 23.55 9.36
CA ASP A 15 31.94 22.88 8.34
C ASP A 15 31.19 22.97 7.00
N THR A 16 31.42 24.04 6.27
CA THR A 16 31.06 24.17 4.87
C THR A 16 32.03 23.33 4.08
N THR A 17 31.90 22.00 4.15
CA THR A 17 32.50 21.09 3.19
C THR A 17 32.01 21.50 1.81
N LYS A 18 32.85 22.19 1.05
CA LYS A 18 32.57 22.51 -0.34
C LYS A 18 32.18 21.22 -1.04
N ASP A 19 30.95 21.17 -1.48
CA ASP A 19 30.40 20.04 -2.19
C ASP A 19 31.13 19.85 -3.52
N ASP A 20 32.20 19.05 -3.49
CA ASP A 20 33.13 18.82 -4.61
C ASP A 20 32.45 18.00 -5.75
N THR A 21 31.22 17.54 -5.57
CA THR A 21 30.52 16.75 -6.59
C THR A 21 30.05 17.59 -7.79
N SER A 22 30.22 18.92 -7.75
CA SER A 22 29.81 19.82 -8.85
C SER A 22 30.49 19.50 -10.18
N LYS A 23 31.69 18.93 -10.15
CA LYS A 23 32.49 18.58 -11.34
C LYS A 23 32.43 17.11 -11.72
N TRP A 24 31.72 16.28 -10.96
CA TRP A 24 31.70 14.85 -11.23
C TRP A 24 30.86 14.53 -12.49
N PRO A 25 31.33 13.64 -13.35
CA PRO A 25 30.51 13.15 -14.46
C PRO A 25 29.32 12.32 -13.94
N PRO A 26 28.25 12.18 -14.73
CA PRO A 26 27.06 11.44 -14.35
C PRO A 26 27.32 10.01 -13.87
N GLU A 27 28.22 9.31 -14.53
CA GLU A 27 28.61 7.93 -14.22
C GLU A 27 29.22 7.81 -12.81
N ARG A 28 30.05 8.79 -12.44
CA ARG A 28 30.65 8.83 -11.10
C ARG A 28 29.62 9.13 -10.04
N LEU A 29 28.69 10.06 -10.31
CA LEU A 29 27.56 10.33 -9.38
C LEU A 29 26.73 9.08 -9.12
N TYR A 30 26.47 8.30 -10.19
CA TYR A 30 25.72 7.07 -10.08
C TYR A 30 26.45 6.01 -9.24
N THR A 31 27.74 5.79 -9.53
CA THR A 31 28.55 4.81 -8.80
C THR A 31 28.64 5.15 -7.31
N GLU A 32 28.98 6.39 -7.00
CA GLU A 32 29.04 6.85 -5.61
C GLU A 32 27.67 6.74 -4.89
N ALA A 33 26.59 7.14 -5.57
CA ALA A 33 25.25 7.02 -5.01
C ALA A 33 24.90 5.55 -4.66
N LYS A 34 25.28 4.63 -5.53
CA LYS A 34 25.06 3.20 -5.32
C LYS A 34 25.91 2.65 -4.18
N GLU A 35 27.17 3.08 -4.06
CA GLU A 35 28.05 2.73 -2.95
C GLU A 35 27.49 3.23 -1.61
N GLU A 36 27.07 4.50 -1.55
CA GLU A 36 26.47 5.09 -0.36
C GLU A 36 25.15 4.37 0.02
N ALA A 37 24.32 4.03 -0.96
CA ALA A 37 23.10 3.26 -0.73
C ALA A 37 23.40 1.87 -0.15
N SER A 38 24.42 1.19 -0.67
CA SER A 38 24.86 -0.13 -0.18
C SER A 38 25.48 -0.06 1.21
N ALA A 39 26.10 1.06 1.55
CA ALA A 39 26.64 1.33 2.89
C ALA A 39 25.57 1.77 3.90
N GLY A 40 24.31 1.92 3.47
CA GLY A 40 23.19 2.38 4.32
C GLY A 40 23.12 3.90 4.50
N ALA A 41 23.98 4.68 3.83
CA ALA A 41 23.97 6.13 3.87
C ALA A 41 22.91 6.70 2.91
N TYR A 42 21.64 6.33 3.12
CA TYR A 42 20.53 6.59 2.19
C TYR A 42 20.33 8.07 1.88
N GLU A 43 20.42 8.94 2.87
CA GLU A 43 20.25 10.39 2.67
C GLU A 43 21.31 10.96 1.72
N LYS A 44 22.57 10.49 1.82
CA LYS A 44 23.64 10.90 0.94
C LYS A 44 23.41 10.37 -0.48
N ALA A 45 23.02 9.11 -0.60
CA ALA A 45 22.69 8.50 -1.88
C ALA A 45 21.51 9.22 -2.57
N ILE A 46 20.45 9.56 -1.85
CA ILE A 46 19.28 10.32 -2.36
C ILE A 46 19.75 11.65 -2.98
N LYS A 47 20.62 12.40 -2.29
CA LYS A 47 21.14 13.68 -2.80
C LYS A 47 22.02 13.50 -4.05
N LEU A 48 22.79 12.43 -4.12
CA LEU A 48 23.62 12.14 -5.29
C LEU A 48 22.77 11.74 -6.51
N TYR A 49 21.73 10.91 -6.31
CA TYR A 49 20.79 10.59 -7.38
C TYR A 49 20.01 11.81 -7.85
N GLU A 50 19.59 12.71 -6.96
CA GLU A 50 18.91 13.95 -7.33
C GLU A 50 19.79 14.86 -8.20
N ARG A 51 21.08 14.98 -7.88
CA ARG A 51 22.05 15.72 -8.70
C ARG A 51 22.25 15.07 -10.06
N LEU A 52 22.31 13.74 -10.07
CA LEU A 52 22.42 12.99 -11.31
C LEU A 52 21.20 13.21 -12.21
N GLU A 53 19.98 13.15 -11.68
CA GLU A 53 18.74 13.47 -12.42
C GLU A 53 18.83 14.85 -13.10
N GLY A 54 19.26 15.87 -12.36
CA GLY A 54 19.37 17.24 -12.89
C GLY A 54 20.47 17.37 -13.95
N ARG A 55 21.59 16.67 -13.79
CA ARG A 55 22.78 16.81 -14.67
C ARG A 55 22.67 15.99 -15.95
N ALA A 56 22.05 14.82 -15.89
CA ALA A 56 21.91 13.89 -17.00
C ALA A 56 20.46 13.81 -17.51
N ALA A 57 19.69 14.88 -17.38
CA ALA A 57 18.29 14.91 -17.76
C ALA A 57 18.06 14.35 -19.17
N GLY A 58 17.05 13.50 -19.33
CA GLY A 58 16.71 12.84 -20.59
C GLY A 58 17.50 11.57 -20.89
N THR A 59 18.53 11.21 -20.12
CA THR A 59 19.28 9.97 -20.32
C THR A 59 18.66 8.78 -19.56
N VAL A 60 19.01 7.56 -20.00
CA VAL A 60 18.63 6.32 -19.28
C VAL A 60 19.20 6.31 -17.87
N LEU A 61 20.39 6.86 -17.66
CA LEU A 61 21.05 6.92 -16.36
C LEU A 61 20.25 7.81 -15.38
N ALA A 62 19.71 8.95 -15.87
CA ALA A 62 18.83 9.79 -15.05
C ALA A 62 17.51 9.09 -14.71
N GLN A 63 16.92 8.32 -15.63
CA GLN A 63 15.75 7.51 -15.37
C GLN A 63 16.01 6.47 -14.27
N GLN A 64 17.14 5.79 -14.35
CA GLN A 64 17.56 4.82 -13.34
C GLN A 64 17.78 5.49 -11.97
N ALA A 65 18.47 6.63 -11.94
CA ALA A 65 18.68 7.40 -10.73
C ALA A 65 17.36 7.83 -10.07
N GLN A 66 16.37 8.21 -10.87
CA GLN A 66 15.05 8.60 -10.39
C GLN A 66 14.33 7.43 -9.69
N LEU A 67 14.39 6.23 -10.24
CA LEU A 67 13.81 5.03 -9.65
C LEU A 67 14.53 4.60 -8.37
N GLU A 68 15.86 4.61 -8.38
CA GLU A 68 16.66 4.31 -7.19
C GLU A 68 16.39 5.32 -6.06
N ARG A 69 16.30 6.61 -6.42
CA ARG A 69 15.94 7.65 -5.45
C ARG A 69 14.57 7.41 -4.84
N ALA A 70 13.57 7.09 -5.66
CA ALA A 70 12.23 6.80 -5.15
C ALA A 70 12.22 5.60 -4.18
N TYR A 71 12.96 4.55 -4.52
CA TYR A 71 13.12 3.39 -3.65
C TYR A 71 13.76 3.76 -2.31
N LEU A 72 14.82 4.56 -2.32
CA LEU A 72 15.50 4.99 -1.09
C LEU A 72 14.61 5.92 -0.23
N LEU A 73 13.86 6.84 -0.85
CA LEU A 73 12.88 7.67 -0.16
C LEU A 73 11.81 6.82 0.56
N TRP A 74 11.36 5.76 -0.08
CA TRP A 74 10.45 4.81 0.57
C TRP A 74 11.13 4.09 1.75
N LYS A 75 12.38 3.64 1.58
CA LYS A 75 13.17 3.00 2.64
C LYS A 75 13.43 3.91 3.84
N THR A 76 13.53 5.21 3.63
CA THR A 76 13.73 6.22 4.69
C THR A 76 12.43 6.76 5.28
N ALA A 77 11.30 6.08 5.01
CA ALA A 77 9.97 6.44 5.48
C ALA A 77 9.47 7.83 4.98
N GLU A 78 9.84 8.19 3.76
CA GLU A 78 9.38 9.39 3.05
C GLU A 78 8.44 9.04 1.87
N PRO A 79 7.31 8.34 2.11
CA PRO A 79 6.46 7.77 1.05
C PRO A 79 5.87 8.85 0.14
N ALA A 80 5.54 10.03 0.66
CA ALA A 80 4.99 11.12 -0.15
C ALA A 80 5.99 11.60 -1.22
N GLN A 81 7.27 11.75 -0.88
CA GLN A 81 8.31 12.14 -1.83
C GLN A 81 8.62 11.00 -2.82
N ALA A 82 8.60 9.76 -2.34
CA ALA A 82 8.76 8.58 -3.18
C ALA A 82 7.67 8.50 -4.25
N LEU A 83 6.39 8.64 -3.86
CA LEU A 83 5.25 8.66 -4.79
C LEU A 83 5.35 9.79 -5.80
N ALA A 84 5.62 11.01 -5.37
CA ALA A 84 5.80 12.16 -6.27
C ALA A 84 6.93 11.91 -7.30
N THR A 85 8.00 11.23 -6.88
CA THR A 85 9.12 10.88 -7.77
C THR A 85 8.70 9.83 -8.80
N ILE A 86 7.96 8.79 -8.39
CA ILE A 86 7.46 7.74 -9.30
C ILE A 86 6.41 8.29 -10.25
N GLU A 87 5.47 9.10 -9.80
CA GLU A 87 4.45 9.72 -10.65
C GLU A 87 5.09 10.59 -11.74
N ARG A 88 6.11 11.37 -11.36
CA ARG A 88 6.89 12.14 -12.34
C ARG A 88 7.59 11.23 -13.34
N PHE A 89 8.18 10.11 -12.91
CA PHE A 89 8.79 9.12 -13.80
C PHE A 89 7.78 8.56 -14.80
N LEU A 90 6.64 8.06 -14.31
CA LEU A 90 5.58 7.47 -15.14
C LEU A 90 5.03 8.47 -16.17
N LYS A 91 4.92 9.74 -15.79
CA LYS A 91 4.46 10.81 -16.68
C LYS A 91 5.48 11.18 -17.77
N LEU A 92 6.76 11.25 -17.41
CA LEU A 92 7.80 11.72 -18.31
C LEU A 92 8.38 10.61 -19.21
N HIS A 93 8.29 9.35 -18.77
CA HIS A 93 8.94 8.22 -19.44
C HIS A 93 7.96 7.07 -19.76
N PRO A 94 6.87 7.32 -20.51
CA PRO A 94 5.79 6.33 -20.76
C PRO A 94 6.24 5.12 -21.58
N THR A 95 7.39 5.21 -22.27
CA THR A 95 7.98 4.15 -23.08
C THR A 95 9.26 3.54 -22.47
N SER A 96 9.58 3.91 -21.23
CA SER A 96 10.76 3.37 -20.54
C SER A 96 10.65 1.86 -20.37
N PRO A 97 11.73 1.08 -20.59
CA PRO A 97 11.75 -0.35 -20.26
C PRO A 97 11.49 -0.66 -18.77
N ALA A 98 11.74 0.32 -17.89
CA ALA A 98 11.53 0.18 -16.45
C ALA A 98 10.13 0.70 -15.99
N TYR A 99 9.20 0.90 -16.94
CA TYR A 99 7.87 1.40 -16.61
C TYR A 99 7.08 0.42 -15.73
N ASP A 100 7.24 -0.88 -15.97
CA ASP A 100 6.65 -1.95 -15.17
C ASP A 100 7.19 -1.93 -13.72
N TYR A 101 8.50 -1.76 -13.55
CA TYR A 101 9.09 -1.61 -12.21
C TYR A 101 8.57 -0.35 -11.50
N ALA A 102 8.42 0.77 -12.21
CA ALA A 102 7.88 2.00 -11.64
C ALA A 102 6.44 1.81 -11.11
N LEU A 103 5.58 1.12 -11.88
CA LEU A 103 4.23 0.77 -11.44
C LEU A 103 4.24 -0.18 -10.23
N TYR A 104 5.15 -1.15 -10.23
CA TYR A 104 5.31 -2.07 -9.11
C TYR A 104 5.75 -1.33 -7.85
N LEU A 105 6.75 -0.46 -7.93
CA LEU A 105 7.22 0.34 -6.82
C LEU A 105 6.14 1.31 -6.29
N GLN A 106 5.37 1.94 -7.20
CA GLN A 106 4.22 2.76 -6.81
C GLN A 106 3.20 1.95 -6.01
N GLY A 107 2.88 0.74 -6.48
CA GLY A 107 2.02 -0.19 -5.77
C GLY A 107 2.55 -0.55 -4.39
N LEU A 108 3.84 -0.84 -4.27
CA LEU A 108 4.48 -1.17 -2.98
C LEU A 108 4.42 -0.01 -1.98
N ILE A 109 4.70 1.21 -2.43
CA ILE A 109 4.69 2.40 -1.58
C ILE A 109 3.28 2.65 -1.02
N ASN A 110 2.24 2.56 -1.88
CA ASN A 110 0.84 2.71 -1.48
C ASN A 110 0.34 1.53 -0.63
N PHE A 111 0.81 0.31 -0.91
CA PHE A 111 0.43 -0.88 -0.16
C PHE A 111 0.91 -0.85 1.28
N ASN A 112 1.92 -0.03 1.58
CA ASN A 112 2.49 0.18 2.91
C ASN A 112 2.80 -1.14 3.62
N ASP A 113 3.70 -1.89 3.04
CA ASP A 113 4.14 -3.25 3.44
C ASP A 113 4.76 -3.30 4.85
N SER A 114 5.09 -2.13 5.44
CA SER A 114 5.52 -2.01 6.83
C SER A 114 4.49 -2.54 7.83
N LEU A 115 3.29 -2.83 7.36
CA LEU A 115 2.19 -3.44 8.10
C LEU A 115 2.18 -4.98 8.05
N GLY A 116 2.79 -5.60 7.04
CA GLY A 116 2.91 -7.05 6.98
C GLY A 116 3.83 -7.61 8.07
N PHE A 117 4.95 -6.95 8.33
CA PHE A 117 5.93 -7.43 9.31
C PHE A 117 5.66 -6.92 10.74
N PHE A 118 5.30 -5.64 10.88
CA PHE A 118 4.99 -5.04 12.19
C PHE A 118 3.49 -5.05 12.52
N GLY A 119 2.60 -5.13 11.54
CA GLY A 119 1.17 -5.25 11.74
C GLY A 119 0.75 -6.58 12.35
N ALA A 120 1.49 -7.66 12.07
CA ALA A 120 1.31 -8.95 12.73
C ALA A 120 1.67 -8.87 14.23
N ILE A 121 2.67 -8.06 14.59
CA ILE A 121 3.09 -7.82 15.99
C ILE A 121 2.12 -6.83 16.67
N ALA A 122 1.56 -5.86 15.94
CA ALA A 122 0.64 -4.86 16.48
C ALA A 122 -0.84 -5.30 16.46
N ALA A 123 -1.15 -6.50 15.96
CA ALA A 123 -2.52 -7.02 15.78
C ALA A 123 -3.45 -6.05 15.04
N GLN A 124 -2.91 -5.14 14.22
CA GLN A 124 -3.70 -4.19 13.44
C GLN A 124 -4.12 -4.82 12.12
N ASP A 125 -5.42 -4.92 11.92
CA ASP A 125 -6.02 -5.43 10.69
C ASP A 125 -6.05 -4.31 9.62
N LEU A 126 -5.59 -4.60 8.39
CA LEU A 126 -5.71 -3.68 7.25
C LEU A 126 -7.16 -3.28 6.97
N SER A 127 -8.12 -4.10 7.39
CA SER A 127 -9.54 -3.78 7.31
C SER A 127 -9.96 -2.55 8.14
N GLU A 128 -9.11 -2.07 9.05
CA GLU A 128 -9.36 -0.92 9.91
C GLU A 128 -8.61 0.36 9.45
N ARG A 129 -7.86 0.29 8.34
CA ARG A 129 -6.98 1.38 7.87
C ARG A 129 -7.50 2.13 6.65
N ASP A 130 -6.68 3.10 6.21
CA ASP A 130 -6.94 3.93 5.04
C ASP A 130 -7.14 3.08 3.77
N GLN A 131 -8.40 2.98 3.36
CA GLN A 131 -8.80 2.22 2.17
C GLN A 131 -8.33 2.88 0.88
N GLN A 132 -8.09 4.21 0.88
CA GLN A 132 -7.68 4.89 -0.32
C GLN A 132 -6.29 4.43 -0.77
N ALA A 133 -5.32 4.35 0.14
CA ALA A 133 -3.98 3.84 -0.17
C ALA A 133 -4.03 2.40 -0.72
N SER A 134 -4.89 1.55 -0.15
CA SER A 134 -5.09 0.18 -0.66
C SER A 134 -5.70 0.17 -2.07
N ARG A 135 -6.66 1.05 -2.36
CA ARG A 135 -7.25 1.19 -3.70
C ARG A 135 -6.22 1.72 -4.71
N ASP A 136 -5.37 2.66 -4.33
CA ASP A 136 -4.31 3.22 -5.17
C ASP A 136 -3.23 2.16 -5.46
N ALA A 137 -2.84 1.37 -4.46
CA ALA A 137 -1.96 0.22 -4.64
C ALA A 137 -2.55 -0.79 -5.64
N TYR A 138 -3.82 -1.14 -5.46
CA TYR A 138 -4.53 -2.05 -6.38
C TYR A 138 -4.51 -1.52 -7.82
N GLN A 139 -4.76 -0.23 -8.04
CA GLN A 139 -4.76 0.37 -9.38
C GLN A 139 -3.37 0.29 -10.03
N SER A 140 -2.30 0.55 -9.27
CA SER A 140 -0.92 0.47 -9.76
C SER A 140 -0.57 -0.96 -10.16
N PHE A 141 -0.87 -1.96 -9.31
CA PHE A 141 -0.64 -3.37 -9.60
C PHE A 141 -1.51 -3.88 -10.77
N ARG A 142 -2.76 -3.43 -10.86
CA ARG A 142 -3.65 -3.77 -11.98
C ARG A 142 -3.08 -3.25 -13.30
N GLN A 143 -2.67 -1.98 -13.34
CA GLN A 143 -2.07 -1.40 -14.53
C GLN A 143 -0.82 -2.16 -14.96
N LEU A 144 0.01 -2.58 -14.01
CA LEU A 144 1.19 -3.40 -14.28
C LEU A 144 0.78 -4.74 -14.90
N THR A 145 -0.14 -5.47 -14.29
CA THR A 145 -0.51 -6.83 -14.75
C THR A 145 -1.26 -6.83 -16.07
N GLU A 146 -2.03 -5.78 -16.39
CA GLU A 146 -2.74 -5.61 -17.66
C GLU A 146 -1.80 -5.20 -18.80
N ARG A 147 -0.89 -4.25 -18.56
CA ARG A 147 0.01 -3.72 -19.59
C ARG A 147 1.27 -4.57 -19.79
N PHE A 148 1.75 -5.20 -18.74
CA PHE A 148 3.00 -5.96 -18.72
C PHE A 148 2.79 -7.37 -18.09
N PRO A 149 1.94 -8.21 -18.70
CA PRO A 149 1.60 -9.52 -18.10
C PRO A 149 2.78 -10.47 -17.96
N GLN A 150 3.86 -10.24 -18.73
CA GLN A 150 5.10 -11.02 -18.70
C GLN A 150 6.21 -10.38 -17.83
N SER A 151 5.92 -9.28 -17.14
CA SER A 151 6.87 -8.68 -16.20
C SER A 151 7.20 -9.64 -15.06
N SER A 152 8.45 -9.64 -14.62
CA SER A 152 8.89 -10.41 -13.44
C SER A 152 8.14 -10.02 -12.15
N TYR A 153 7.52 -8.84 -12.12
CA TYR A 153 6.75 -8.33 -10.99
C TYR A 153 5.25 -8.72 -11.06
N ALA A 154 4.78 -9.25 -12.20
CA ALA A 154 3.35 -9.43 -12.43
C ALA A 154 2.72 -10.51 -11.51
N GLU A 155 3.45 -11.56 -11.16
CA GLU A 155 2.96 -12.61 -10.27
C GLU A 155 2.77 -12.09 -8.84
N ASP A 156 3.79 -11.44 -8.28
CA ASP A 156 3.70 -10.83 -6.95
C ASP A 156 2.62 -9.75 -6.89
N ALA A 157 2.51 -8.92 -7.95
CA ALA A 157 1.45 -7.92 -8.05
C ALA A 157 0.04 -8.53 -7.97
N ARG A 158 -0.21 -9.69 -8.65
CA ARG A 158 -1.50 -10.40 -8.56
C ARG A 158 -1.79 -10.88 -7.15
N LEU A 159 -0.81 -11.47 -6.46
CA LEU A 159 -0.97 -11.91 -5.07
C LEU A 159 -1.33 -10.75 -4.13
N ARG A 160 -0.69 -9.59 -4.33
CA ARG A 160 -1.00 -8.38 -3.55
C ARG A 160 -2.39 -7.84 -3.88
N MET A 161 -2.80 -7.87 -5.15
CA MET A 161 -4.16 -7.48 -5.55
C MET A 161 -5.21 -8.35 -4.87
N ASP A 162 -5.03 -9.67 -4.84
CA ASP A 162 -5.93 -10.58 -4.16
C ASP A 162 -6.01 -10.31 -2.66
N TYR A 163 -4.87 -10.04 -2.03
CA TYR A 163 -4.81 -9.65 -0.63
C TYR A 163 -5.57 -8.34 -0.35
N ILE A 164 -5.37 -7.31 -1.19
CA ILE A 164 -6.07 -6.02 -1.07
C ILE A 164 -7.58 -6.21 -1.18
N VAL A 165 -8.03 -6.92 -2.22
CA VAL A 165 -9.46 -7.19 -2.45
C VAL A 165 -10.08 -7.89 -1.25
N ASN A 166 -9.41 -8.90 -0.71
CA ASN A 166 -9.91 -9.64 0.45
C ASN A 166 -9.93 -8.77 1.73
N SER A 167 -8.93 -7.90 1.91
CA SER A 167 -8.88 -6.98 3.05
C SER A 167 -9.99 -5.92 2.99
N LEU A 168 -10.24 -5.36 1.80
CA LEU A 168 -11.33 -4.39 1.60
C LEU A 168 -12.71 -5.03 1.83
N ALA A 169 -12.92 -6.25 1.33
CA ALA A 169 -14.15 -7.00 1.59
C ALA A 169 -14.35 -7.29 3.08
N ALA A 170 -13.28 -7.71 3.77
CA ALA A 170 -13.32 -7.97 5.21
C ALA A 170 -13.67 -6.71 6.02
N TYR A 171 -13.17 -5.55 5.60
CA TYR A 171 -13.53 -4.26 6.20
C TYR A 171 -15.04 -3.97 6.09
N GLU A 172 -15.62 -4.09 4.88
CA GLU A 172 -17.07 -3.85 4.70
C GLU A 172 -17.90 -4.78 5.58
N VAL A 173 -17.50 -6.05 5.68
CA VAL A 173 -18.17 -7.02 6.56
C VAL A 173 -17.97 -6.68 8.04
N HIS A 174 -16.78 -6.22 8.44
CA HIS A 174 -16.53 -5.77 9.82
C HIS A 174 -17.46 -4.61 10.20
N VAL A 175 -17.58 -3.61 9.33
CA VAL A 175 -18.47 -2.45 9.52
C VAL A 175 -19.94 -2.90 9.51
N ALA A 176 -20.33 -3.80 8.59
CA ALA A 176 -21.69 -4.35 8.55
C ALA A 176 -22.06 -5.05 9.85
N ARG A 177 -21.15 -5.88 10.38
CA ARG A 177 -21.30 -6.59 11.66
C ARG A 177 -21.44 -5.62 12.84
N TYR A 178 -20.67 -4.54 12.84
CA TYR A 178 -20.77 -3.49 13.86
C TYR A 178 -22.16 -2.87 13.85
N TYR A 179 -22.67 -2.45 12.68
CA TYR A 179 -24.01 -1.88 12.56
C TYR A 179 -25.11 -2.88 12.94
N PHE A 180 -24.95 -4.15 12.54
CA PHE A 180 -25.90 -5.20 12.91
C PHE A 180 -26.03 -5.35 14.43
N ARG A 181 -24.90 -5.41 15.15
CA ARG A 181 -24.89 -5.50 16.63
C ARG A 181 -25.52 -4.29 17.30
N ARG A 182 -25.48 -3.13 16.66
CA ARG A 182 -26.09 -1.88 17.13
C ARG A 182 -27.60 -1.79 16.81
N GLY A 183 -28.17 -2.75 16.10
CA GLY A 183 -29.57 -2.71 15.66
C GLY A 183 -29.82 -1.80 14.45
N ALA A 184 -28.78 -1.24 13.85
CA ALA A 184 -28.86 -0.39 12.64
C ALA A 184 -28.91 -1.27 11.38
N TYR A 185 -30.00 -2.07 11.25
CA TYR A 185 -30.10 -3.13 10.25
C TYR A 185 -30.04 -2.64 8.81
N ILE A 186 -30.60 -1.45 8.50
CA ILE A 186 -30.49 -0.86 7.16
C ILE A 186 -29.02 -0.57 6.81
N ALA A 187 -28.28 0.04 7.73
CA ALA A 187 -26.86 0.34 7.51
C ALA A 187 -26.03 -0.96 7.40
N ALA A 188 -26.35 -1.97 8.21
CA ALA A 188 -25.71 -3.28 8.15
C ALA A 188 -25.93 -3.95 6.78
N ALA A 189 -27.17 -3.98 6.29
CA ALA A 189 -27.52 -4.53 4.98
C ALA A 189 -26.80 -3.80 3.84
N ASN A 190 -26.75 -2.46 3.87
CA ASN A 190 -26.09 -1.66 2.84
C ASN A 190 -24.58 -1.92 2.79
N ARG A 191 -23.90 -2.01 3.94
CA ARG A 191 -22.47 -2.34 3.99
C ARG A 191 -22.19 -3.76 3.52
N ALA A 192 -22.98 -4.72 3.95
CA ALA A 192 -22.85 -6.10 3.49
C ALA A 192 -23.12 -6.21 1.97
N GLN A 193 -24.12 -5.47 1.45
CA GLN A 193 -24.38 -5.40 0.02
C GLN A 193 -23.19 -4.82 -0.77
N ALA A 194 -22.53 -3.79 -0.25
CA ALA A 194 -21.32 -3.24 -0.88
C ALA A 194 -20.24 -4.33 -1.00
N ALA A 195 -20.00 -5.13 0.05
CA ALA A 195 -19.07 -6.25 0.00
C ALA A 195 -19.43 -7.26 -1.10
N VAL A 196 -20.72 -7.60 -1.22
CA VAL A 196 -21.20 -8.58 -2.23
C VAL A 196 -21.04 -8.05 -3.65
N LEU A 197 -21.31 -6.76 -3.88
CA LEU A 197 -21.28 -6.17 -5.21
C LEU A 197 -19.85 -5.88 -5.69
N GLU A 198 -19.00 -5.34 -4.81
CA GLU A 198 -17.66 -4.91 -5.17
C GLU A 198 -16.63 -6.05 -5.13
N PHE A 199 -16.81 -7.05 -4.26
CA PHE A 199 -15.80 -8.07 -3.96
C PHE A 199 -16.30 -9.51 -4.11
N GLN A 200 -16.97 -9.80 -5.22
CA GLN A 200 -17.71 -11.05 -5.47
C GLN A 200 -16.90 -12.34 -5.24
N ARG A 201 -15.58 -12.30 -5.42
CA ARG A 201 -14.69 -13.46 -5.26
C ARG A 201 -14.09 -13.59 -3.87
N SER A 202 -14.34 -12.62 -2.98
CA SER A 202 -13.80 -12.67 -1.63
C SER A 202 -14.55 -13.68 -0.76
N PRO A 203 -13.84 -14.46 0.08
CA PRO A 203 -14.46 -15.32 1.09
C PRO A 203 -15.37 -14.56 2.07
N SER A 204 -15.16 -13.25 2.25
CA SER A 204 -15.99 -12.41 3.12
C SER A 204 -17.42 -12.24 2.59
N VAL A 205 -17.69 -12.56 1.32
CA VAL A 205 -19.03 -12.51 0.71
C VAL A 205 -20.00 -13.48 1.39
N GLU A 206 -19.52 -14.62 1.87
CA GLU A 206 -20.33 -15.57 2.62
C GLU A 206 -20.97 -14.93 3.87
N GLU A 207 -20.17 -14.30 4.71
CA GLU A 207 -20.66 -13.60 5.90
C GLU A 207 -21.48 -12.35 5.54
N ALA A 208 -21.12 -11.64 4.48
CA ALA A 208 -21.86 -10.49 3.99
C ALA A 208 -23.31 -10.88 3.62
N LEU A 209 -23.51 -11.94 2.85
CA LEU A 209 -24.83 -12.44 2.49
C LEU A 209 -25.64 -12.87 3.71
N TYR A 210 -25.00 -13.47 4.70
CA TYR A 210 -25.64 -13.81 5.96
C TYR A 210 -26.09 -12.57 6.74
N ILE A 211 -25.23 -11.54 6.85
CA ILE A 211 -25.60 -10.27 7.50
C ILE A 211 -26.76 -9.60 6.77
N MET A 212 -26.78 -9.63 5.43
CA MET A 212 -27.91 -9.10 4.64
C MET A 212 -29.20 -9.83 4.98
N SER A 213 -29.20 -11.17 4.92
CA SER A 213 -30.37 -11.99 5.25
C SER A 213 -30.88 -11.69 6.65
N GLN A 214 -30.03 -11.73 7.66
CA GLN A 214 -30.40 -11.46 9.03
C GLN A 214 -30.89 -10.01 9.23
N SER A 215 -30.32 -9.04 8.55
CA SER A 215 -30.76 -7.65 8.61
C SER A 215 -32.14 -7.47 8.02
N TYR A 216 -32.42 -8.07 6.87
CA TYR A 216 -33.74 -8.03 6.23
C TYR A 216 -34.78 -8.75 7.05
N ASP A 217 -34.45 -9.85 7.72
CA ASP A 217 -35.34 -10.52 8.65
C ASP A 217 -35.77 -9.60 9.80
N ARG A 218 -34.81 -8.90 10.43
CA ARG A 218 -35.08 -7.94 11.51
C ARG A 218 -35.89 -6.72 11.06
N LEU A 219 -35.87 -6.39 9.77
CA LEU A 219 -36.65 -5.31 9.16
C LEU A 219 -38.03 -5.77 8.67
N GLY A 220 -38.33 -7.07 8.73
CA GLY A 220 -39.57 -7.64 8.20
C GLY A 220 -39.64 -7.71 6.67
N LEU A 221 -38.51 -7.58 5.99
CA LEU A 221 -38.37 -7.59 4.52
C LEU A 221 -38.16 -9.04 4.04
N THR A 222 -39.22 -9.85 4.14
CA THR A 222 -39.16 -11.31 3.93
C THR A 222 -38.62 -11.69 2.54
N GLN A 223 -39.05 -11.00 1.48
CA GLN A 223 -38.59 -11.29 0.11
C GLN A 223 -37.08 -11.07 -0.04
N LEU A 224 -36.56 -9.95 0.45
CA LEU A 224 -35.10 -9.65 0.37
C LEU A 224 -34.30 -10.63 1.23
N ARG A 225 -34.81 -11.05 2.38
CA ARG A 225 -34.21 -12.10 3.21
C ARG A 225 -34.09 -13.40 2.42
N ASP A 226 -35.21 -13.86 1.83
CA ASP A 226 -35.24 -15.13 1.10
C ASP A 226 -34.33 -15.09 -0.15
N ASP A 227 -34.26 -13.95 -0.82
CA ASP A 227 -33.34 -13.75 -1.95
C ASP A 227 -31.87 -13.81 -1.50
N ALA A 228 -31.48 -13.15 -0.41
CA ALA A 228 -30.13 -13.21 0.14
C ALA A 228 -29.76 -14.63 0.59
N ASP A 229 -30.67 -15.34 1.27
CA ASP A 229 -30.47 -16.73 1.69
C ASP A 229 -30.33 -17.69 0.48
N ARG A 230 -31.12 -17.48 -0.56
CA ARG A 230 -31.02 -18.27 -1.79
C ARG A 230 -29.65 -18.09 -2.43
N VAL A 231 -29.15 -16.86 -2.55
CA VAL A 231 -27.82 -16.56 -3.10
C VAL A 231 -26.74 -17.17 -2.20
N LEU A 232 -26.86 -17.04 -0.88
CA LEU A 232 -25.90 -17.62 0.07
C LEU A 232 -25.79 -19.14 -0.12
N ARG A 233 -26.90 -19.86 -0.13
CA ARG A 233 -26.91 -21.33 -0.28
C ARG A 233 -26.42 -21.80 -1.65
N SER A 234 -26.75 -21.05 -2.72
CA SER A 234 -26.31 -21.40 -4.07
C SER A 234 -24.82 -21.15 -4.28
N SER A 235 -24.29 -20.07 -3.72
CA SER A 235 -22.86 -19.70 -3.86
C SER A 235 -21.96 -20.44 -2.88
N PHE A 236 -22.47 -20.76 -1.69
CA PHE A 236 -21.74 -21.41 -0.59
C PHE A 236 -22.51 -22.65 -0.07
N PRO A 237 -22.56 -23.74 -0.85
CA PRO A 237 -23.37 -24.93 -0.49
C PRO A 237 -22.95 -25.60 0.82
N ASN A 238 -21.69 -25.44 1.23
CA ASN A 238 -21.14 -25.99 2.47
C ASN A 238 -21.07 -24.97 3.60
N THR A 239 -21.82 -23.86 3.50
CA THR A 239 -21.79 -22.80 4.50
C THR A 239 -22.20 -23.29 5.89
N GLN A 240 -21.43 -22.90 6.90
CA GLN A 240 -21.73 -23.15 8.30
C GLN A 240 -22.13 -21.86 9.04
N VAL A 241 -22.28 -20.74 8.32
CA VAL A 241 -22.53 -19.44 8.93
C VAL A 241 -23.84 -19.39 9.73
N HIS A 242 -24.83 -20.17 9.34
CA HIS A 242 -26.10 -20.29 10.08
C HIS A 242 -25.96 -20.97 11.45
N THR A 243 -24.99 -21.87 11.61
CA THR A 243 -24.72 -22.59 12.86
C THR A 243 -23.68 -21.89 13.73
N LEU A 244 -22.68 -21.28 13.11
CA LEU A 244 -21.56 -20.65 13.80
C LEU A 244 -21.84 -19.18 14.19
N GLY A 245 -22.78 -18.51 13.51
CA GLY A 245 -23.12 -17.13 13.77
C GLY A 245 -22.08 -16.10 13.29
N LEU A 246 -22.36 -14.83 13.58
CA LEU A 246 -21.53 -13.71 13.16
C LEU A 246 -20.18 -13.68 13.90
N GLY A 247 -19.12 -13.53 13.15
CA GLY A 247 -17.78 -13.28 13.69
C GLY A 247 -17.03 -14.52 14.12
N ASN A 248 -17.43 -15.71 13.68
CA ASN A 248 -16.59 -16.89 13.86
C ASN A 248 -15.37 -16.79 12.92
N LYS A 249 -14.23 -16.43 13.52
CA LYS A 249 -12.95 -16.29 12.83
C LYS A 249 -12.41 -17.68 12.48
N GLN A 250 -12.83 -18.25 11.39
CA GLN A 250 -11.89 -19.04 10.61
C GLN A 250 -10.92 -17.99 10.01
N LEU A 251 -9.64 -18.05 10.42
CA LEU A 251 -8.61 -17.20 9.82
C LEU A 251 -8.71 -17.36 8.31
N PRO A 252 -8.86 -16.28 7.57
CA PRO A 252 -8.97 -16.37 6.13
C PRO A 252 -7.75 -17.12 5.58
N TRP A 253 -7.94 -17.99 4.61
CA TRP A 253 -6.88 -18.80 3.99
C TRP A 253 -5.70 -17.96 3.44
N TRP A 254 -5.92 -16.64 3.22
CA TRP A 254 -4.88 -15.69 2.79
C TRP A 254 -4.09 -15.05 3.96
N LYS A 255 -4.41 -15.37 5.21
CA LYS A 255 -3.57 -15.05 6.37
C LYS A 255 -2.81 -16.32 6.77
N PRO A 256 -1.70 -16.66 6.10
CA PRO A 256 -0.95 -17.89 6.38
C PRO A 256 -0.20 -17.85 7.73
N TRP A 257 -0.21 -16.69 8.42
CA TRP A 257 0.48 -16.43 9.71
C TRP A 257 -0.18 -15.36 10.55
#